data_7deac037ddf28b69f6f9017f2467a46d
#
_entry.id   7deac037ddf28b69f6f9017f2467a46d
#
_cell.length_a   1.000
_cell.length_b   1.000
_cell.length_c   1.000
_cell.angle_alpha   90.00
_cell.angle_beta   90.00
_cell.angle_gamma   90.00
#
_symmetry.space_group_name_H-M   'P 1'
#
loop_
_entity.id
_entity.type
_entity.pdbx_description
1 polymer ?
#
loop_
_entity_poly.entity_id
_entity_poly.type
_entity_poly.pdbx_seq_one_letter_code
_entity_poly.pdbx_strand_id
1 'polypeptide(L)'
;MKKLLLTLLVGMCFLAGNAQNKFNLSDVKSIVNFGIDYSLAKVYGGKDSGYQYWITYADINELFISKSKTFDIGKRLGIPVEVVSLQAVNEVNKKINPDQILTDDPTYMPTEAQIIEAIQKLPILSQEEKYGIVMVCLSMNKEEDKAIYQFVVFNTKTREIIEQWTNSGKALGIGLKNYWSLSVLNALKKTK
;
A
#
# COMPACT_ATOMS: atom_id res chain seq x y z
N MET A 1 46.39 34.71 -47.49
CA MET A 1 45.76 33.40 -47.19
C MET A 1 45.80 33.19 -45.65
N LYS A 2 44.76 33.58 -44.98
CA LYS A 2 44.68 33.46 -43.51
C LYS A 2 43.90 32.20 -43.19
N LYS A 3 44.54 31.24 -42.53
CA LYS A 3 43.91 30.01 -42.03
C LYS A 3 43.16 30.32 -40.74
N LEU A 4 41.87 30.15 -40.80
CA LEU A 4 40.97 30.27 -39.63
C LEU A 4 41.05 28.97 -38.80
N LEU A 5 41.59 29.04 -37.62
CA LEU A 5 41.59 27.91 -36.65
C LEU A 5 40.27 27.92 -35.90
N LEU A 6 39.40 26.97 -36.20
CA LEU A 6 38.14 26.79 -35.50
C LEU A 6 38.40 25.91 -34.30
N THR A 7 38.43 26.51 -33.11
CA THR A 7 38.60 25.80 -31.85
C THR A 7 37.24 25.22 -31.41
N LEU A 8 37.10 23.91 -31.54
CA LEU A 8 35.93 23.16 -31.09
C LEU A 8 35.98 23.05 -29.58
N LEU A 9 35.16 23.85 -28.88
CA LEU A 9 34.99 23.74 -27.41
C LEU A 9 34.02 22.59 -27.15
N VAL A 10 34.57 21.42 -26.86
CA VAL A 10 33.78 20.27 -26.41
C VAL A 10 33.32 20.55 -24.95
N GLY A 11 32.08 20.96 -24.83
CA GLY A 11 31.42 21.09 -23.51
C GLY A 11 31.28 19.71 -22.85
N MET A 12 32.13 19.40 -21.90
CA MET A 12 31.97 18.29 -20.98
C MET A 12 30.73 18.58 -20.11
N CYS A 13 29.58 18.07 -20.50
CA CYS A 13 28.45 17.93 -19.60
C CYS A 13 28.85 16.93 -18.52
N PHE A 14 29.26 17.44 -17.35
CA PHE A 14 29.29 16.64 -16.14
C PHE A 14 27.88 16.18 -15.86
N LEU A 15 27.55 14.96 -16.23
CA LEU A 15 26.47 14.20 -15.63
C LEU A 15 26.87 13.99 -14.17
N ALA A 16 26.48 14.94 -13.31
CA ALA A 16 26.45 14.69 -11.89
C ALA A 16 25.43 13.55 -11.70
N GLY A 17 25.94 12.33 -11.75
CA GLY A 17 25.20 11.17 -11.29
C GLY A 17 24.88 11.42 -9.83
N ASN A 18 23.65 11.85 -9.54
CA ASN A 18 23.12 11.75 -8.21
C ASN A 18 23.19 10.26 -7.85
N ALA A 19 24.23 9.90 -7.09
CA ALA A 19 24.22 8.67 -6.32
C ALA A 19 23.05 8.84 -5.34
N GLN A 20 21.83 8.49 -5.78
CA GLN A 20 20.73 8.29 -4.87
C GLN A 20 21.26 7.26 -3.87
N ASN A 21 21.53 7.70 -2.63
CA ASN A 21 21.76 6.81 -1.52
C ASN A 21 20.58 5.84 -1.55
N LYS A 22 20.85 4.59 -1.93
CA LYS A 22 19.82 3.56 -2.03
C LYS A 22 19.32 3.35 -0.61
N PHE A 23 18.19 4.00 -0.27
CA PHE A 23 17.59 3.89 1.05
C PHE A 23 17.38 2.40 1.33
N ASN A 24 17.77 1.96 2.51
CA ASN A 24 17.57 0.58 2.93
C ASN A 24 16.51 0.57 4.05
N LEU A 25 15.52 -0.30 3.93
CA LEU A 25 14.50 -0.47 4.97
C LEU A 25 15.10 -0.76 6.36
N SER A 26 16.31 -1.35 6.41
CA SER A 26 17.07 -1.57 7.66
C SER A 26 17.45 -0.28 8.39
N ASP A 27 17.43 0.88 7.72
CA ASP A 27 17.77 2.18 8.33
C ASP A 27 16.55 2.81 9.03
N VAL A 28 15.35 2.23 8.83
CA VAL A 28 14.10 2.67 9.46
C VAL A 28 14.04 2.21 10.91
N LYS A 29 14.05 3.16 11.85
CA LYS A 29 14.01 2.86 13.28
C LYS A 29 12.61 2.50 13.79
N SER A 30 11.60 3.13 13.24
CA SER A 30 10.18 2.86 13.53
C SER A 30 9.30 3.29 12.37
N ILE A 31 8.09 2.73 12.28
CA ILE A 31 7.09 3.05 11.26
C ILE A 31 5.73 3.38 11.88
N VAL A 32 4.96 4.21 11.17
CA VAL A 32 3.54 4.41 11.42
C VAL A 32 2.76 3.44 10.54
N ASN A 33 1.92 2.59 11.12
CA ASN A 33 1.05 1.69 10.37
C ASN A 33 -0.29 2.39 10.07
N PHE A 34 -0.60 2.60 8.80
CA PHE A 34 -1.85 3.23 8.37
C PHE A 34 -3.00 2.24 8.11
N GLY A 35 -2.76 0.92 8.22
CA GLY A 35 -3.77 -0.09 7.92
C GLY A 35 -3.91 -0.38 6.43
N ILE A 36 -5.15 -0.60 5.96
CA ILE A 36 -5.44 -1.03 4.59
C ILE A 36 -6.29 0.02 3.88
N ASP A 37 -5.82 0.48 2.74
CA ASP A 37 -6.58 1.23 1.76
C ASP A 37 -7.28 0.25 0.80
N TYR A 38 -8.61 0.29 0.78
CA TYR A 38 -9.46 -0.52 -0.10
C TYR A 38 -10.00 0.28 -1.30
N SER A 39 -9.59 1.54 -1.48
CA SER A 39 -10.17 2.43 -2.50
C SER A 39 -10.01 1.92 -3.93
N LEU A 40 -8.99 1.11 -4.18
CA LEU A 40 -8.72 0.49 -5.48
C LEU A 40 -9.24 -0.95 -5.57
N ALA A 41 -9.71 -1.53 -4.47
CA ALA A 41 -10.11 -2.93 -4.44
C ALA A 41 -11.38 -3.19 -5.24
N LYS A 42 -11.39 -4.29 -5.98
CA LYS A 42 -12.61 -4.90 -6.55
C LYS A 42 -12.74 -6.33 -6.05
N VAL A 43 -13.99 -6.76 -5.92
CA VAL A 43 -14.36 -8.13 -5.50
C VAL A 43 -14.97 -8.87 -6.68
N TYR A 44 -14.33 -9.95 -7.09
CA TYR A 44 -14.84 -10.88 -8.09
C TYR A 44 -15.47 -12.12 -7.42
N GLY A 45 -16.57 -12.62 -7.97
CA GLY A 45 -17.25 -13.85 -7.51
C GLY A 45 -17.93 -13.74 -6.14
N GLY A 46 -18.04 -12.55 -5.58
CA GLY A 46 -18.72 -12.29 -4.32
C GLY A 46 -20.24 -12.35 -4.46
N LYS A 47 -20.91 -13.00 -3.49
CA LYS A 47 -22.39 -13.07 -3.41
C LYS A 47 -23.00 -12.02 -2.48
N ASP A 48 -22.18 -11.42 -1.61
CA ASP A 48 -22.59 -10.37 -0.71
C ASP A 48 -22.66 -9.04 -1.44
N SER A 49 -23.46 -8.09 -0.95
CA SER A 49 -23.57 -6.77 -1.57
C SER A 49 -22.30 -5.94 -1.38
N GLY A 50 -22.02 -5.00 -2.28
CA GLY A 50 -20.90 -4.08 -2.11
C GLY A 50 -20.96 -3.31 -0.80
N TYR A 51 -22.16 -3.01 -0.28
CA TYR A 51 -22.34 -2.36 1.02
C TYR A 51 -21.82 -3.22 2.18
N GLN A 52 -22.04 -4.55 2.13
CA GLN A 52 -21.51 -5.46 3.15
C GLN A 52 -19.98 -5.52 3.13
N TYR A 53 -19.37 -5.50 1.94
CA TYR A 53 -17.92 -5.36 1.80
C TYR A 53 -17.42 -4.03 2.36
N TRP A 54 -18.08 -2.94 2.02
CA TRP A 54 -17.70 -1.60 2.47
C TRP A 54 -17.66 -1.48 4.00
N ILE A 55 -18.67 -2.00 4.72
CA ILE A 55 -18.68 -2.07 6.18
C ILE A 55 -17.52 -2.96 6.67
N THR A 56 -17.33 -4.11 6.04
CA THR A 56 -16.30 -5.08 6.42
C THR A 56 -14.88 -4.51 6.35
N TYR A 57 -14.60 -3.58 5.45
CA TYR A 57 -13.28 -2.93 5.32
C TYR A 57 -12.88 -2.18 6.60
N ALA A 58 -13.80 -1.43 7.18
CA ALA A 58 -13.56 -0.75 8.46
C ALA A 58 -13.33 -1.76 9.58
N ASP A 59 -14.15 -2.81 9.64
CA ASP A 59 -14.04 -3.88 10.65
C ASP A 59 -12.71 -4.62 10.59
N ILE A 60 -12.14 -4.81 9.38
CA ILE A 60 -10.84 -5.46 9.21
C ILE A 60 -9.72 -4.51 9.64
N ASN A 61 -9.81 -3.22 9.30
CA ASN A 61 -8.82 -2.24 9.73
C ASN A 61 -8.72 -2.15 11.25
N GLU A 62 -9.85 -2.22 11.97
CA GLU A 62 -9.86 -2.24 13.43
C GLU A 62 -9.07 -3.40 14.06
N LEU A 63 -8.80 -4.47 13.32
CA LEU A 63 -8.00 -5.58 13.83
C LEU A 63 -6.53 -5.22 14.07
N PHE A 64 -6.00 -4.21 13.37
CA PHE A 64 -4.63 -3.72 13.63
C PHE A 64 -4.50 -3.07 15.00
N ILE A 65 -5.61 -2.58 15.58
CA ILE A 65 -5.68 -2.03 16.94
C ILE A 65 -6.12 -3.12 17.93
N SER A 66 -7.30 -3.71 17.71
CA SER A 66 -7.94 -4.63 18.67
C SER A 66 -7.24 -5.99 18.78
N LYS A 67 -6.51 -6.42 17.75
CA LYS A 67 -5.72 -7.66 17.69
C LYS A 67 -4.28 -7.39 17.25
N SER A 68 -3.68 -6.32 17.75
CA SER A 68 -2.36 -5.83 17.35
C SER A 68 -1.26 -6.89 17.40
N LYS A 69 -1.27 -7.80 18.40
CA LYS A 69 -0.30 -8.91 18.49
C LYS A 69 -0.41 -9.92 17.34
N THR A 70 -1.60 -10.03 16.72
CA THR A 70 -1.85 -10.97 15.61
C THR A 70 -1.60 -10.29 14.28
N PHE A 71 -2.08 -9.04 14.12
CA PHE A 71 -1.94 -8.21 12.92
C PHE A 71 -0.73 -7.28 13.03
N ASP A 72 0.40 -7.82 13.46
CA ASP A 72 1.64 -7.09 13.73
C ASP A 72 2.54 -7.07 12.50
N ILE A 73 2.45 -5.99 11.71
CA ILE A 73 3.31 -5.78 10.55
C ILE A 73 4.75 -5.47 10.96
N GLY A 74 4.95 -4.78 12.07
CA GLY A 74 6.27 -4.44 12.57
C GLY A 74 7.10 -5.66 12.91
N LYS A 75 6.46 -6.65 13.58
CA LYS A 75 7.10 -7.93 13.86
C LYS A 75 7.54 -8.66 12.57
N ARG A 76 6.77 -8.54 11.48
CA ARG A 76 7.11 -9.17 10.20
C ARG A 76 8.28 -8.48 9.51
N LEU A 77 8.35 -7.18 9.60
CA LEU A 77 9.43 -6.37 9.01
C LEU A 77 10.70 -6.30 9.89
N GLY A 78 10.60 -6.71 11.16
CA GLY A 78 11.67 -6.47 12.12
C GLY A 78 11.82 -4.99 12.51
N ILE A 79 10.79 -4.17 12.26
CA ILE A 79 10.78 -2.73 12.51
C ILE A 79 9.65 -2.40 13.49
N PRO A 80 9.90 -1.73 14.63
CA PRO A 80 8.87 -1.36 15.58
C PRO A 80 7.78 -0.49 14.94
N VAL A 81 6.50 -0.81 15.20
CA VAL A 81 5.38 0.08 14.88
C VAL A 81 5.24 1.08 16.03
N GLU A 82 5.49 2.36 15.73
CA GLU A 82 5.37 3.45 16.70
C GLU A 82 3.91 3.68 17.08
N VAL A 83 3.04 3.71 16.06
CA VAL A 83 1.59 3.91 16.21
C VAL A 83 0.84 3.30 15.04
N VAL A 84 -0.39 2.83 15.32
CA VAL A 84 -1.39 2.48 14.30
C VAL A 84 -2.32 3.68 14.12
N SER A 85 -2.30 4.30 12.94
CA SER A 85 -3.03 5.52 12.60
C SER A 85 -3.99 5.26 11.43
N LEU A 86 -5.19 4.78 11.72
CA LEU A 86 -6.17 4.38 10.72
C LEU A 86 -6.94 5.56 10.10
N GLN A 87 -6.79 6.78 10.62
CA GLN A 87 -7.60 7.92 10.21
C GLN A 87 -7.52 8.15 8.70
N ALA A 88 -6.32 8.19 8.13
CA ALA A 88 -6.11 8.49 6.72
C ALA A 88 -6.79 7.45 5.80
N VAL A 89 -6.60 6.16 6.04
CA VAL A 89 -7.25 5.11 5.23
C VAL A 89 -8.75 5.06 5.48
N ASN A 90 -9.22 5.32 6.69
CA ASN A 90 -10.65 5.37 6.97
C ASN A 90 -11.34 6.51 6.22
N GLU A 91 -10.70 7.68 6.10
CA GLU A 91 -11.21 8.80 5.31
C GLU A 91 -11.32 8.47 3.81
N VAL A 92 -10.39 7.69 3.28
CA VAL A 92 -10.42 7.24 1.88
C VAL A 92 -11.45 6.14 1.69
N ASN A 93 -11.47 5.13 2.56
CA ASN A 93 -12.37 3.99 2.47
C ASN A 93 -13.84 4.40 2.64
N LYS A 94 -14.14 5.43 3.44
CA LYS A 94 -15.50 5.99 3.56
C LYS A 94 -16.05 6.57 2.25
N LYS A 95 -15.18 6.99 1.33
CA LYS A 95 -15.57 7.59 0.04
C LYS A 95 -15.80 6.55 -1.06
N ILE A 96 -15.52 5.27 -0.79
CA ILE A 96 -15.76 4.19 -1.75
C ILE A 96 -17.27 4.12 -2.04
N ASN A 97 -17.63 4.11 -3.33
CA ASN A 97 -18.99 3.85 -3.74
C ASN A 97 -19.26 2.33 -3.65
N PRO A 98 -20.16 1.86 -2.76
CA PRO A 98 -20.45 0.44 -2.60
C PRO A 98 -20.89 -0.25 -3.90
N ASP A 99 -21.62 0.45 -4.78
CA ASP A 99 -22.10 -0.12 -6.04
C ASP A 99 -20.98 -0.43 -7.05
N GLN A 100 -19.77 0.08 -6.79
CA GLN A 100 -18.60 -0.12 -7.64
C GLN A 100 -17.59 -1.12 -7.07
N ILE A 101 -17.88 -1.75 -5.94
CA ILE A 101 -16.96 -2.71 -5.29
C ILE A 101 -16.91 -4.02 -6.06
N LEU A 102 -18.05 -4.51 -6.53
CA LEU A 102 -18.12 -5.77 -7.27
C LEU A 102 -17.64 -5.59 -8.71
N THR A 103 -17.08 -6.65 -9.27
CA THR A 103 -16.64 -6.71 -10.67
C THR A 103 -16.91 -8.08 -11.26
N ASP A 104 -17.19 -8.12 -12.56
CA ASP A 104 -17.29 -9.36 -13.35
C ASP A 104 -15.94 -9.74 -14.00
N ASP A 105 -14.90 -8.92 -13.81
CA ASP A 105 -13.56 -9.17 -14.34
C ASP A 105 -12.72 -9.93 -13.31
N PRO A 106 -12.44 -11.24 -13.54
CA PRO A 106 -11.61 -12.05 -12.64
C PRO A 106 -10.12 -11.62 -12.63
N THR A 107 -9.71 -10.84 -13.64
CA THR A 107 -8.32 -10.41 -13.84
C THR A 107 -8.07 -8.97 -13.39
N TYR A 108 -9.09 -8.32 -12.82
CA TYR A 108 -8.97 -6.93 -12.39
C TYR A 108 -7.76 -6.71 -11.48
N MET A 109 -6.96 -5.74 -11.84
CA MET A 109 -5.84 -5.22 -11.04
C MET A 109 -5.68 -3.73 -11.30
N PRO A 110 -5.49 -2.89 -10.28
CA PRO A 110 -5.15 -1.49 -10.50
C PRO A 110 -3.74 -1.38 -11.10
N THR A 111 -3.53 -0.30 -11.84
CA THR A 111 -2.22 0.02 -12.41
C THR A 111 -1.28 0.55 -11.33
N GLU A 112 0.02 0.46 -11.57
CA GLU A 112 1.03 1.06 -10.68
C GLU A 112 0.81 2.57 -10.48
N ALA A 113 0.44 3.29 -11.55
CA ALA A 113 0.13 4.72 -11.47
C ALA A 113 -1.03 5.01 -10.51
N GLN A 114 -2.07 4.18 -10.49
CA GLN A 114 -3.19 4.32 -9.55
C GLN A 114 -2.75 4.07 -8.11
N ILE A 115 -1.85 3.11 -7.88
CA ILE A 115 -1.31 2.83 -6.54
C ILE A 115 -0.49 4.02 -6.05
N ILE A 116 0.41 4.55 -6.89
CA ILE A 116 1.21 5.74 -6.57
C ILE A 116 0.30 6.93 -6.24
N GLU A 117 -0.72 7.17 -7.06
CA GLU A 117 -1.69 8.24 -6.84
C GLU A 117 -2.44 8.09 -5.51
N ALA A 118 -2.84 6.86 -5.15
CA ALA A 118 -3.49 6.59 -3.87
C ALA A 118 -2.60 6.96 -2.68
N ILE A 119 -1.29 6.64 -2.74
CA ILE A 119 -0.32 7.02 -1.71
C ILE A 119 -0.15 8.53 -1.62
N GLN A 120 -0.03 9.21 -2.78
CA GLN A 120 0.14 10.66 -2.84
C GLN A 120 -1.07 11.42 -2.26
N LYS A 121 -2.27 10.88 -2.46
CA LYS A 121 -3.54 11.48 -2.01
C LYS A 121 -3.96 11.04 -0.60
N LEU A 122 -3.20 10.18 0.08
CA LEU A 122 -3.56 9.72 1.42
C LEU A 122 -3.60 10.92 2.40
N PRO A 123 -4.75 11.21 3.06
CA PRO A 123 -4.96 12.44 3.84
C PRO A 123 -4.30 12.34 5.23
N ILE A 124 -2.99 12.25 5.27
CA ILE A 124 -2.22 12.26 6.52
C ILE A 124 -2.09 13.68 7.03
N LEU A 125 -2.58 13.92 8.23
CA LEU A 125 -2.60 15.26 8.84
C LEU A 125 -1.27 15.66 9.47
N SER A 126 -0.47 14.68 9.92
CA SER A 126 0.83 14.96 10.54
C SER A 126 1.80 15.57 9.53
N GLN A 127 2.46 16.65 9.94
CA GLN A 127 3.54 17.29 9.19
C GLN A 127 4.92 16.77 9.58
N GLU A 128 4.97 15.85 10.53
CA GLU A 128 6.22 15.22 10.94
C GLU A 128 6.72 14.30 9.84
N GLU A 129 8.03 14.36 9.62
CA GLU A 129 8.70 13.46 8.69
C GLU A 129 9.00 12.13 9.38
N LYS A 130 8.22 11.12 9.04
CA LYS A 130 8.33 9.75 9.54
C LYS A 130 8.25 8.78 8.36
N TYR A 131 8.47 7.51 8.64
CA TYR A 131 8.17 6.44 7.68
C TYR A 131 6.81 5.84 8.01
N GLY A 132 5.99 5.70 6.97
CA GLY A 132 4.69 5.06 7.07
C GLY A 132 4.66 3.76 6.29
N ILE A 133 3.81 2.84 6.69
CA ILE A 133 3.43 1.69 5.90
C ILE A 133 1.92 1.64 5.73
N VAL A 134 1.49 1.39 4.51
CA VAL A 134 0.09 1.12 4.17
C VAL A 134 0.02 -0.14 3.31
N MET A 135 -1.03 -0.93 3.50
CA MET A 135 -1.40 -1.99 2.59
C MET A 135 -2.46 -1.44 1.64
N VAL A 136 -2.25 -1.52 0.33
CA VAL A 136 -3.29 -1.24 -0.67
C VAL A 136 -3.88 -2.56 -1.11
N CYS A 137 -5.17 -2.78 -0.87
CA CYS A 137 -5.87 -3.96 -1.38
C CYS A 137 -6.09 -3.79 -2.89
N LEU A 138 -5.52 -4.69 -3.70
CA LEU A 138 -5.58 -4.59 -5.15
C LEU A 138 -6.79 -5.35 -5.71
N SER A 139 -7.01 -6.57 -5.24
CA SER A 139 -8.12 -7.41 -5.68
C SER A 139 -8.51 -8.44 -4.62
N MET A 140 -9.78 -8.83 -4.65
CA MET A 140 -10.37 -9.85 -3.78
C MET A 140 -11.13 -10.83 -4.68
N ASN A 141 -10.57 -12.02 -4.91
CA ASN A 141 -11.18 -13.05 -5.74
C ASN A 141 -11.79 -14.13 -4.84
N LYS A 142 -13.13 -14.20 -4.81
CA LYS A 142 -13.87 -15.13 -3.97
C LYS A 142 -13.82 -16.56 -4.51
N GLU A 143 -13.69 -16.74 -5.82
CA GLU A 143 -13.59 -18.07 -6.42
C GLU A 143 -12.24 -18.74 -6.15
N GLU A 144 -11.18 -17.93 -6.05
CA GLU A 144 -9.84 -18.40 -5.69
C GLU A 144 -9.57 -18.37 -4.17
N ASP A 145 -10.52 -17.90 -3.36
CA ASP A 145 -10.31 -17.66 -1.93
C ASP A 145 -9.06 -16.81 -1.65
N LYS A 146 -8.82 -15.76 -2.45
CA LYS A 146 -7.54 -15.03 -2.43
C LYS A 146 -7.76 -13.52 -2.51
N ALA A 147 -6.97 -12.76 -1.75
CA ALA A 147 -6.81 -11.34 -1.95
C ALA A 147 -5.34 -11.00 -2.19
N ILE A 148 -5.11 -9.90 -2.93
CA ILE A 148 -3.78 -9.40 -3.29
C ILE A 148 -3.61 -8.02 -2.68
N TYR A 149 -2.48 -7.79 -2.03
CA TYR A 149 -2.15 -6.55 -1.35
C TYR A 149 -0.78 -6.06 -1.80
N GLN A 150 -0.71 -4.76 -2.10
CA GLN A 150 0.56 -4.03 -2.24
C GLN A 150 0.90 -3.42 -0.88
N PHE A 151 2.06 -3.76 -0.37
CA PHE A 151 2.64 -3.12 0.81
C PHE A 151 3.50 -1.97 0.32
N VAL A 152 3.31 -0.79 0.89
CA VAL A 152 4.03 0.40 0.48
C VAL A 152 4.60 1.09 1.70
N VAL A 153 5.93 1.18 1.77
CA VAL A 153 6.65 2.01 2.74
C VAL A 153 6.96 3.35 2.09
N PHE A 154 6.64 4.43 2.77
CA PHE A 154 6.75 5.77 2.21
C PHE A 154 7.11 6.81 3.28
N ASN A 155 7.65 7.94 2.85
CA ASN A 155 7.85 9.10 3.70
C ASN A 155 6.50 9.81 3.94
N THR A 156 6.10 9.98 5.20
CA THR A 156 4.78 10.51 5.56
C THR A 156 4.58 11.97 5.16
N LYS A 157 5.64 12.75 5.00
CA LYS A 157 5.61 14.15 4.64
C LYS A 157 5.64 14.37 3.12
N THR A 158 6.59 13.72 2.44
CA THR A 158 6.78 13.90 0.98
C THR A 158 5.92 12.97 0.15
N ARG A 159 5.41 11.87 0.70
CA ARG A 159 4.73 10.76 0.02
C ARG A 159 5.65 9.98 -0.92
N GLU A 160 6.94 10.21 -0.86
CA GLU A 160 7.92 9.44 -1.62
C GLU A 160 7.87 7.97 -1.20
N ILE A 161 7.71 7.08 -2.18
CA ILE A 161 7.69 5.64 -1.96
C ILE A 161 9.14 5.18 -1.80
N ILE A 162 9.42 4.53 -0.67
CA ILE A 162 10.75 4.04 -0.30
C ILE A 162 10.93 2.60 -0.75
N GLU A 163 9.94 1.78 -0.47
CA GLU A 163 9.92 0.37 -0.84
C GLU A 163 8.49 -0.12 -1.02
N GLN A 164 8.32 -1.06 -1.92
CA GLN A 164 7.02 -1.68 -2.13
C GLN A 164 7.16 -3.13 -2.59
N TRP A 165 6.22 -3.97 -2.18
CA TRP A 165 6.15 -5.38 -2.60
C TRP A 165 4.70 -5.86 -2.57
N THR A 166 4.42 -6.92 -3.34
CA THR A 166 3.09 -7.52 -3.43
C THR A 166 3.05 -8.87 -2.74
N ASN A 167 2.06 -9.08 -1.88
CA ASN A 167 1.76 -10.39 -1.31
C ASN A 167 0.29 -10.75 -1.54
N SER A 168 0.02 -12.03 -1.69
CA SER A 168 -1.34 -12.57 -1.69
C SER A 168 -1.61 -13.35 -0.41
N GLY A 169 -2.83 -13.26 0.08
CA GLY A 169 -3.30 -14.06 1.21
C GLY A 169 -4.48 -14.94 0.84
N LYS A 170 -4.47 -16.19 1.31
CA LYS A 170 -5.64 -17.07 1.20
C LYS A 170 -6.69 -16.65 2.23
N ALA A 171 -7.93 -16.47 1.76
CA ALA A 171 -9.08 -16.20 2.60
C ALA A 171 -9.71 -17.52 3.07
N LEU A 172 -10.19 -17.54 4.30
CA LEU A 172 -10.92 -18.68 4.88
C LEU A 172 -11.65 -18.23 6.14
N GLY A 173 -12.81 -18.79 6.40
CA GLY A 173 -13.57 -18.51 7.62
C GLY A 173 -15.05 -18.32 7.36
N ILE A 174 -15.82 -18.08 8.42
CA ILE A 174 -17.27 -17.86 8.38
C ILE A 174 -17.54 -16.36 8.59
N GLY A 175 -18.34 -15.78 7.69
CA GLY A 175 -18.68 -14.35 7.65
C GLY A 175 -17.56 -13.51 7.03
N LEU A 176 -17.94 -12.42 6.34
CA LEU A 176 -17.04 -11.60 5.53
C LEU A 176 -15.79 -11.13 6.29
N LYS A 177 -15.97 -10.60 7.50
CA LYS A 177 -14.87 -10.11 8.33
C LYS A 177 -13.82 -11.19 8.59
N ASN A 178 -14.23 -12.36 9.10
CA ASN A 178 -13.29 -13.43 9.43
C ASN A 178 -12.64 -13.99 8.18
N TYR A 179 -13.42 -14.15 7.13
CA TYR A 179 -12.95 -14.68 5.86
C TYR A 179 -11.84 -13.81 5.25
N TRP A 180 -12.09 -12.53 5.09
CA TRP A 180 -11.12 -11.63 4.46
C TRP A 180 -10.01 -11.19 5.42
N SER A 181 -10.25 -11.11 6.73
CA SER A 181 -9.18 -10.82 7.69
C SER A 181 -8.10 -11.91 7.72
N LEU A 182 -8.47 -13.18 7.47
CA LEU A 182 -7.47 -14.22 7.35
C LEU A 182 -6.59 -14.05 6.10
N SER A 183 -7.13 -13.51 4.99
CA SER A 183 -6.29 -13.20 3.83
C SER A 183 -5.26 -12.12 4.14
N VAL A 184 -5.65 -11.08 4.91
CA VAL A 184 -4.71 -10.06 5.41
C VAL A 184 -3.61 -10.70 6.24
N LEU A 185 -3.98 -11.53 7.21
CA LEU A 185 -3.01 -12.20 8.08
C LEU A 185 -2.06 -13.10 7.29
N ASN A 186 -2.56 -13.81 6.28
CA ASN A 186 -1.75 -14.68 5.44
C ASN A 186 -0.82 -13.87 4.48
N ALA A 187 -1.25 -12.71 4.02
CA ALA A 187 -0.39 -11.79 3.28
C ALA A 187 0.72 -11.20 4.18
N LEU A 188 0.38 -10.79 5.41
CA LEU A 188 1.35 -10.32 6.40
C LEU A 188 2.42 -11.38 6.71
N LYS A 189 2.05 -12.67 6.83
CA LYS A 189 3.00 -13.75 7.11
C LYS A 189 4.04 -13.97 6.01
N LYS A 190 3.78 -13.53 4.79
CA LYS A 190 4.70 -13.63 3.65
C LYS A 190 5.66 -12.43 3.56
N THR A 191 5.46 -11.41 4.36
CA THR A 191 6.37 -10.27 4.47
C THR A 191 7.63 -10.74 5.18
N LYS A 192 8.77 -10.53 4.52
CA LYS A 192 10.09 -10.90 5.03
C LYS A 192 10.88 -9.66 5.36
#